data_5ddd001338e0e87aac1eea656b59f5be
#
_entry.id   5ddd001338e0e87aac1eea656b59f5be
#
_cell.length_a   1.000
_cell.length_b   1.000
_cell.length_c   1.000
_cell.angle_alpha   90.00
_cell.angle_beta   90.00
_cell.angle_gamma   90.00
#
_symmetry.space_group_name_H-M   'P 1'
#
loop_
_entity.id
_entity.type
_entity.pdbx_description
1 polymer ?
#
loop_
_entity_poly.entity_id
_entity_poly.type
_entity_poly.pdbx_seq_one_letter_code
_entity_poly.pdbx_strand_id
1 'polypeptide(L)'
;MSETLRLEVVTPSRRVLEGRATEVRIPGALGELGVLPGHTPLLTSLGTGEVSWIDGNKTGRLVVQGGFAEIQPDAVTVLASIAETVDEIDVETARTILAEAQEKLKTVDADDFDEVDSQVRLAEARISAAAGGGA
;
A
#
# COMPACT_ATOMS: atom_id res chain seq x y z
N MET A 1 -7.98 27.77 -1.79
CA MET A 1 -7.90 26.50 -1.08
C MET A 1 -8.03 25.34 -2.08
N SER A 2 -7.12 24.40 -2.00
CA SER A 2 -7.17 23.26 -2.90
C SER A 2 -8.23 22.26 -2.42
N GLU A 3 -9.05 21.78 -3.35
CA GLU A 3 -10.03 20.74 -3.06
C GLU A 3 -9.48 19.36 -3.38
N THR A 4 -8.26 19.29 -3.88
CA THR A 4 -7.61 18.03 -4.21
C THR A 4 -6.23 17.95 -3.60
N LEU A 5 -5.76 16.71 -3.47
CA LEU A 5 -4.40 16.39 -3.06
C LEU A 5 -3.63 15.92 -4.30
N ARG A 6 -2.38 16.30 -4.38
CA ARG A 6 -1.47 15.66 -5.31
C ARG A 6 -1.03 14.34 -4.67
N LEU A 7 -1.18 13.25 -5.39
CA LEU A 7 -0.74 11.94 -4.94
C LEU A 7 0.41 11.45 -5.78
N GLU A 8 1.48 11.07 -5.13
CA GLU A 8 2.64 10.48 -5.80
C GLU A 8 3.08 9.23 -5.06
N VAL A 9 3.29 8.14 -5.80
CA VAL A 9 3.81 6.88 -5.26
C VAL A 9 5.10 6.54 -6.00
N VAL A 10 6.17 6.39 -5.24
CA VAL A 10 7.53 6.18 -5.77
C VAL A 10 8.17 5.01 -5.04
N THR A 11 8.94 4.21 -5.79
CA THR A 11 9.86 3.21 -5.22
C THR A 11 11.28 3.62 -5.59
N PRO A 12 12.31 2.95 -5.03
CA PRO A 12 13.68 3.24 -5.44
C PRO A 12 13.95 3.08 -6.94
N SER A 13 13.16 2.26 -7.64
CA SER A 13 13.40 1.98 -9.05
C SER A 13 12.54 2.80 -10.00
N ARG A 14 11.41 3.35 -9.56
CA ARG A 14 10.51 4.05 -10.50
C ARG A 14 9.44 4.87 -9.79
N ARG A 15 8.86 5.80 -10.54
CA ARG A 15 7.61 6.44 -10.14
C ARG A 15 6.47 5.53 -10.60
N VAL A 16 5.66 5.09 -9.66
CA VAL A 16 4.55 4.16 -9.93
C VAL A 16 3.29 4.91 -10.32
N LEU A 17 3.04 6.04 -9.67
CA LEU A 17 1.81 6.81 -9.87
C LEU A 17 2.05 8.28 -9.56
N GLU A 18 1.40 9.14 -10.33
CA GLU A 18 1.27 10.56 -10.01
C GLU A 18 -0.09 11.02 -10.50
N GLY A 19 -0.83 11.74 -9.65
CA GLY A 19 -2.16 12.22 -10.02
C GLY A 19 -2.78 13.08 -8.94
N ARG A 20 -4.06 13.32 -9.07
CA ARG A 20 -4.85 14.11 -8.13
C ARG A 20 -5.92 13.24 -7.50
N ALA A 21 -6.29 13.58 -6.28
CA ALA A 21 -7.33 12.85 -5.56
C ALA A 21 -8.07 13.78 -4.61
N THR A 22 -9.32 13.47 -4.33
CA THR A 22 -10.10 14.18 -3.33
C THR A 22 -9.96 13.53 -1.96
N GLU A 23 -9.55 12.27 -1.93
CA GLU A 23 -9.27 11.54 -0.70
C GLU A 23 -8.24 10.46 -0.99
N VAL A 24 -7.31 10.25 -0.06
CA VAL A 24 -6.29 9.18 -0.15
C VAL A 24 -6.32 8.39 1.14
N ARG A 25 -6.25 7.06 1.03
CA ARG A 25 -6.10 6.17 2.18
C ARG A 25 -4.79 5.43 2.04
N ILE A 26 -4.05 5.35 3.15
CA ILE A 26 -2.74 4.69 3.15
C ILE A 26 -2.66 3.70 4.31
N PRO A 27 -1.92 2.59 4.13
CA PRO A 27 -1.72 1.61 5.20
C PRO A 27 -0.54 2.03 6.06
N GLY A 28 -0.80 2.85 7.07
CA GLY A 28 0.24 3.22 8.04
C GLY A 28 0.65 2.02 8.87
N ALA A 29 1.84 2.08 9.46
CA ALA A 29 2.35 0.98 10.28
C ALA A 29 1.47 0.72 11.51
N LEU A 30 0.79 1.75 12.01
CA LEU A 30 -0.09 1.66 13.17
C LEU A 30 -1.58 1.56 12.79
N GLY A 31 -1.89 1.50 11.50
CA GLY A 31 -3.25 1.42 11.02
C GLY A 31 -3.50 2.29 9.81
N GLU A 32 -4.67 2.09 9.20
CA GLU A 32 -5.04 2.86 8.02
C GLU A 32 -5.25 4.34 8.34
N LEU A 33 -4.76 5.21 7.48
CA LEU A 33 -4.93 6.65 7.58
C LEU A 33 -5.74 7.16 6.40
N GLY A 34 -6.77 7.95 6.68
CA GLY A 34 -7.51 8.67 5.66
C GLY A 34 -7.00 10.11 5.58
N VAL A 35 -6.73 10.58 4.37
CA VAL A 35 -6.17 11.91 4.13
C VAL A 35 -7.08 12.70 3.22
N LEU A 36 -7.49 13.86 3.70
CA LEU A 36 -8.28 14.84 2.94
C LEU A 36 -7.44 16.09 2.72
N PRO A 37 -7.77 16.94 1.73
CA PRO A 37 -7.10 18.23 1.57
C PRO A 37 -7.14 19.03 2.86
N GLY A 38 -6.03 19.66 3.22
CA GLY A 38 -5.89 20.40 4.46
C GLY A 38 -5.40 19.59 5.64
N HIS A 39 -5.09 18.30 5.44
CA HIS A 39 -4.59 17.44 6.52
C HIS A 39 -3.33 18.03 7.16
N THR A 40 -3.25 17.90 8.48
CA THR A 40 -2.06 18.30 9.22
C THR A 40 -0.83 17.55 8.70
N PRO A 41 0.31 18.23 8.53
CA PRO A 41 1.53 17.54 8.06
C PRO A 41 1.91 16.38 8.98
N LEU A 42 2.28 15.27 8.36
CA LEU A 42 2.63 14.04 9.08
C LEU A 42 3.60 13.21 8.24
N LEU A 43 4.59 12.64 8.92
CA LEU A 43 5.45 11.62 8.32
C LEU A 43 5.19 10.33 9.07
N THR A 44 4.85 9.27 8.35
CA THR A 44 4.51 7.99 8.96
C THR A 44 5.17 6.83 8.22
N SER A 45 5.48 5.77 8.95
CA SER A 45 5.95 4.52 8.36
C SER A 45 4.79 3.80 7.69
N LEU A 46 5.07 3.09 6.62
CA LEU A 46 4.08 2.26 5.92
C LEU A 46 4.14 0.83 6.42
N GLY A 47 2.96 0.22 6.55
CA GLY A 47 2.84 -1.22 6.70
C GLY A 47 2.68 -1.88 5.34
N THR A 48 1.98 -3.00 5.31
CA THR A 48 1.62 -3.71 4.08
C THR A 48 0.13 -3.56 3.84
N GLY A 49 -0.26 -3.17 2.63
CA GLY A 49 -1.67 -3.03 2.30
C GLY A 49 -1.89 -2.24 1.04
N GLU A 50 -3.06 -1.64 0.94
CA GLU A 50 -3.45 -0.88 -0.24
C GLU A 50 -3.37 0.61 0.02
N VAL A 51 -2.77 1.33 -0.93
CA VAL A 51 -2.99 2.77 -1.07
C VAL A 51 -4.17 2.90 -2.01
N SER A 52 -5.21 3.60 -1.58
CA SER A 52 -6.39 3.82 -2.41
C SER A 52 -6.72 5.31 -2.47
N TRP A 53 -7.41 5.71 -3.52
CA TRP A 53 -7.76 7.12 -3.70
C TRP A 53 -9.06 7.27 -4.47
N ILE A 54 -9.67 8.42 -4.28
CA ILE A 54 -10.88 8.82 -4.97
C ILE A 54 -10.56 10.09 -5.77
N ASP A 55 -10.91 10.08 -7.04
CA ASP A 55 -10.77 11.25 -7.91
C ASP A 55 -12.10 11.45 -8.65
N GLY A 56 -12.97 12.26 -8.08
CA GLY A 56 -14.31 12.42 -8.60
C GLY A 56 -15.11 11.14 -8.53
N ASN A 57 -15.47 10.59 -9.68
CA ASN A 57 -16.22 9.33 -9.77
C ASN A 57 -15.32 8.12 -9.85
N LYS A 58 -14.01 8.35 -9.97
CA LYS A 58 -13.05 7.26 -10.15
C LYS A 58 -12.39 6.90 -8.84
N THR A 59 -12.13 5.62 -8.68
CA THR A 59 -11.35 5.13 -7.55
C THR A 59 -10.18 4.33 -8.09
N GLY A 60 -9.08 4.36 -7.37
CA GLY A 60 -7.91 3.58 -7.73
C GLY A 60 -7.29 2.96 -6.50
N ARG A 61 -6.45 1.97 -6.72
CA ARG A 61 -5.70 1.31 -5.65
C ARG A 61 -4.43 0.70 -6.19
N LEU A 62 -3.47 0.55 -5.29
CA LEU A 62 -2.26 -0.22 -5.56
C LEU A 62 -1.78 -0.83 -4.24
N VAL A 63 -0.89 -1.81 -4.33
CA VAL A 63 -0.37 -2.52 -3.17
C VAL A 63 1.00 -1.97 -2.83
N VAL A 64 1.23 -1.70 -1.55
CA VAL A 64 2.53 -1.24 -1.05
C VAL A 64 2.98 -2.09 0.13
N GLN A 65 4.29 -2.13 0.34
CA GLN A 65 4.87 -2.72 1.54
C GLN A 65 6.12 -1.93 1.90
N GLY A 66 6.14 -1.44 3.14
CA GLY A 66 7.30 -0.78 3.72
C GLY A 66 7.59 0.60 3.15
N GLY A 67 8.41 1.33 3.85
CA GLY A 67 8.78 2.70 3.48
C GLY A 67 8.03 3.72 4.32
N PHE A 68 7.78 4.88 3.74
CA PHE A 68 7.21 6.02 4.44
C PHE A 68 6.18 6.75 3.59
N ALA A 69 5.30 7.48 4.25
CA ALA A 69 4.41 8.42 3.57
C ALA A 69 4.57 9.79 4.20
N GLU A 70 4.69 10.80 3.36
CA GLU A 70 4.72 12.19 3.78
C GLU A 70 3.39 12.82 3.42
N ILE A 71 2.69 13.34 4.41
CA ILE A 71 1.39 13.97 4.25
C ILE A 71 1.53 15.46 4.46
N GLN A 72 1.06 16.24 3.49
CA GLN A 72 1.04 17.69 3.50
C GLN A 72 -0.40 18.13 3.28
N PRO A 73 -0.76 19.40 3.57
CA PRO A 73 -2.14 19.86 3.36
C PRO A 73 -2.62 19.73 1.91
N ASP A 74 -1.71 19.71 0.93
CA ASP A 74 -2.04 19.66 -0.50
C ASP A 74 -1.43 18.47 -1.23
N ALA A 75 -0.74 17.58 -0.53
CA ALA A 75 -0.01 16.48 -1.19
C ALA A 75 0.18 15.28 -0.27
N VAL A 76 0.18 14.10 -0.88
CA VAL A 76 0.58 12.85 -0.24
C VAL A 76 1.66 12.23 -1.11
N THR A 77 2.83 12.00 -0.52
CA THR A 77 3.95 11.33 -1.19
C THR A 77 4.21 10.01 -0.49
N VAL A 78 4.07 8.93 -1.24
CA VAL A 78 4.31 7.57 -0.73
C VAL A 78 5.65 7.08 -1.28
N LEU A 79 6.60 6.83 -0.38
CA LEU A 79 7.94 6.33 -0.71
C LEU A 79 8.00 4.88 -0.25
N ALA A 80 7.51 3.97 -1.10
CA ALA A 80 7.34 2.58 -0.74
C ALA A 80 8.56 1.74 -1.12
N SER A 81 8.88 0.75 -0.30
CA SER A 81 9.91 -0.23 -0.66
C SER A 81 9.41 -1.10 -1.81
N ILE A 82 8.14 -1.50 -1.76
CA ILE A 82 7.47 -2.25 -2.83
C ILE A 82 6.17 -1.53 -3.15
N ALA A 83 5.89 -1.34 -4.43
CA ALA A 83 4.61 -0.80 -4.90
C ALA A 83 4.25 -1.45 -6.23
N GLU A 84 3.01 -1.93 -6.32
CA GLU A 84 2.51 -2.64 -7.50
C GLU A 84 1.10 -2.17 -7.83
N THR A 85 0.86 -1.88 -9.10
CA THR A 85 -0.51 -1.61 -9.57
C THR A 85 -1.27 -2.94 -9.67
N VAL A 86 -2.59 -2.86 -9.67
CA VAL A 86 -3.44 -4.07 -9.76
C VAL A 86 -3.12 -4.87 -11.01
N ASP A 87 -2.86 -4.20 -12.13
CA ASP A 87 -2.55 -4.86 -13.41
C ASP A 87 -1.24 -5.65 -13.37
N GLU A 88 -0.34 -5.29 -12.46
CA GLU A 88 0.94 -5.97 -12.33
C GLU A 88 0.88 -7.21 -11.45
N ILE A 89 -0.24 -7.44 -10.77
CA ILE A 89 -0.38 -8.52 -9.80
C ILE A 89 -0.75 -9.83 -10.51
N ASP A 90 0.06 -10.86 -10.27
CA ASP A 90 -0.23 -12.23 -10.68
C ASP A 90 -0.88 -12.95 -9.50
N VAL A 91 -2.20 -13.11 -9.55
CA VAL A 91 -2.98 -13.70 -8.45
C VAL A 91 -2.59 -15.14 -8.15
N GLU A 92 -2.36 -15.93 -9.20
CA GLU A 92 -2.00 -17.33 -9.00
C GLU A 92 -0.66 -17.48 -8.31
N THR A 93 0.32 -16.66 -8.70
CA THR A 93 1.61 -16.63 -8.03
C THR A 93 1.45 -16.18 -6.58
N ALA A 94 0.62 -15.17 -6.33
CA ALA A 94 0.38 -14.68 -4.97
C ALA A 94 -0.26 -15.78 -4.09
N ARG A 95 -1.18 -16.54 -4.63
CA ARG A 95 -1.81 -17.65 -3.88
C ARG A 95 -0.81 -18.74 -3.54
N THR A 96 0.08 -19.07 -4.47
CA THR A 96 1.13 -20.06 -4.24
C THR A 96 2.09 -19.59 -3.15
N ILE A 97 2.52 -18.33 -3.24
CA ILE A 97 3.40 -17.75 -2.23
C ILE A 97 2.72 -17.74 -0.86
N LEU A 98 1.44 -17.39 -0.81
CA LEU A 98 0.69 -17.36 0.45
C LEU A 98 0.67 -18.74 1.09
N ALA A 99 0.33 -19.77 0.33
CA ALA A 99 0.26 -21.14 0.86
C ALA A 99 1.62 -21.61 1.36
N GLU A 100 2.69 -21.36 0.62
CA GLU A 100 4.04 -21.74 1.02
C GLU A 100 4.51 -20.99 2.25
N ALA A 101 4.25 -19.69 2.31
CA ALA A 101 4.66 -18.87 3.45
C ALA A 101 3.89 -19.23 4.71
N GLN A 102 2.59 -19.53 4.59
CA GLN A 102 1.78 -19.96 5.73
C GLN A 102 2.30 -21.30 6.29
N GLU A 103 2.74 -22.21 5.43
CA GLU A 103 3.36 -23.45 5.89
C GLU A 103 4.67 -23.19 6.61
N LYS A 104 5.49 -22.27 6.09
CA LYS A 104 6.76 -21.92 6.74
C LYS A 104 6.53 -21.29 8.11
N LEU A 105 5.46 -20.51 8.28
CA LEU A 105 5.18 -19.88 9.59
C LEU A 105 5.00 -20.89 10.71
N LYS A 106 4.58 -22.11 10.40
CA LYS A 106 4.35 -23.14 11.40
C LYS A 106 5.63 -23.64 12.04
N THR A 107 6.75 -23.54 11.33
CA THR A 107 8.03 -24.11 11.76
C THR A 107 9.19 -23.12 11.77
N VAL A 108 8.96 -21.87 11.36
CA VAL A 108 10.01 -20.87 11.28
C VAL A 108 10.46 -20.48 12.70
N ASP A 109 11.74 -20.21 12.87
CA ASP A 109 12.26 -19.72 14.15
C ASP A 109 12.02 -18.21 14.30
N ALA A 110 12.36 -17.68 15.48
CA ALA A 110 12.11 -16.28 15.79
C ALA A 110 12.89 -15.32 14.87
N ASP A 111 14.08 -15.72 14.44
CA ASP A 111 14.92 -14.84 13.61
C ASP A 111 14.34 -14.63 12.22
N ASP A 112 13.63 -15.62 11.69
CA ASP A 112 13.07 -15.56 10.34
C ASP A 112 11.58 -15.25 10.31
N PHE A 113 10.94 -15.14 11.48
CA PHE A 113 9.49 -14.94 11.57
C PHE A 113 9.02 -13.69 10.82
N ASP A 114 9.68 -12.55 11.05
CA ASP A 114 9.24 -11.29 10.46
C ASP A 114 9.30 -11.31 8.95
N GLU A 115 10.33 -11.94 8.38
CA GLU A 115 10.45 -12.04 6.93
C GLU A 115 9.35 -12.90 6.34
N VAL A 116 9.06 -14.03 6.94
CA VAL A 116 8.00 -14.93 6.44
C VAL A 116 6.63 -14.31 6.63
N ASP A 117 6.39 -13.67 7.78
CA ASP A 117 5.14 -12.96 8.02
C ASP A 117 4.93 -11.83 7.02
N SER A 118 5.98 -11.12 6.67
CA SER A 118 5.96 -10.07 5.65
C SER A 118 5.54 -10.62 4.29
N GLN A 119 6.03 -11.81 3.92
CA GLN A 119 5.63 -12.49 2.68
C GLN A 119 4.13 -12.84 2.69
N VAL A 120 3.63 -13.31 3.82
CA VAL A 120 2.20 -13.62 3.98
C VAL A 120 1.36 -12.36 3.77
N ARG A 121 1.74 -11.27 4.43
CA ARG A 121 0.99 -10.01 4.35
C ARG A 121 0.96 -9.45 2.93
N LEU A 122 2.09 -9.51 2.23
CA LEU A 122 2.16 -9.01 0.85
C LEU A 122 1.29 -9.86 -0.08
N ALA A 123 1.36 -11.18 0.06
CA ALA A 123 0.53 -12.07 -0.75
C ALA A 123 -0.96 -11.84 -0.51
N GLU A 124 -1.35 -11.67 0.76
CA GLU A 124 -2.74 -11.37 1.12
C GLU A 124 -3.20 -10.05 0.51
N ALA A 125 -2.35 -9.02 0.59
CA ALA A 125 -2.67 -7.70 0.04
C ALA A 125 -2.84 -7.77 -1.48
N ARG A 126 -1.98 -8.51 -2.16
CA ARG A 126 -2.07 -8.70 -3.61
C ARG A 126 -3.38 -9.38 -4.01
N ILE A 127 -3.74 -10.45 -3.31
CA ILE A 127 -4.97 -11.18 -3.59
C ILE A 127 -6.19 -10.28 -3.35
N SER A 128 -6.20 -9.56 -2.24
CA SER A 128 -7.29 -8.65 -1.91
C SER A 128 -7.45 -7.54 -2.95
N ALA A 129 -6.34 -6.92 -3.36
CA ALA A 129 -6.38 -5.84 -4.34
C ALA A 129 -6.90 -6.32 -5.69
N ALA A 130 -6.46 -7.49 -6.12
CA ALA A 130 -6.88 -8.08 -7.40
C ALA A 130 -8.36 -8.46 -7.38
N ALA A 131 -8.92 -8.78 -6.22
CA ALA A 131 -10.34 -9.14 -6.07
C ALA A 131 -11.26 -7.93 -5.92
N GLY A 132 -10.73 -6.70 -6.01
CA GLY A 132 -11.54 -5.49 -5.90
C GLY A 132 -11.31 -4.69 -4.65
N GLY A 133 -10.29 -5.03 -3.89
CA GLY A 133 -9.88 -4.30 -2.71
C GLY A 133 -10.54 -4.78 -1.42
N GLY A 134 -10.04 -4.26 -0.31
CA GLY A 134 -10.55 -4.55 1.01
C GLY A 134 -11.80 -3.72 1.31
N ALA A 135 -12.90 -4.16 0.83
CA ALA A 135 -14.16 -3.46 1.08
C ALA A 135 -14.63 -3.68 2.51
#